data_11c71ebafb5616e97aec649d707e2831
#
_entry.id   11c71ebafb5616e97aec649d707e2831
#
_cell.length_a   1.000
_cell.length_b   1.000
_cell.length_c   1.000
_cell.angle_alpha   90.00
_cell.angle_beta   90.00
_cell.angle_gamma   90.00
#
_symmetry.space_group_name_H-M   'P 1'
#
loop_
_entity.id
_entity.type
_entity.pdbx_description
1 polymer ?
#
loop_
_entity_poly.entity_id
_entity_poly.type
_entity_poly.pdbx_seq_one_letter_code
_entity_poly.pdbx_strand_id
1 'polypeptide(L)' 'TRQLLKQTAAELTVAYHLLEPVRAVLAQHGGKIEGEEFGEEVKLAVRLPVSRLRELDRTLMDLSSGAIRLNLDEED' A
#
# COMPACT_ATOMS: atom_id res chain seq x y z
N THR A 1 -6.10 7.52 -24.07
CA THR A 1 -6.35 6.60 -23.67
C THR A 1 -7.07 6.57 -22.51
N ARG A 2 -7.91 6.02 -22.34
CA ARG A 2 -8.63 6.01 -21.44
C ARG A 2 -8.45 5.04 -20.59
N GLN A 3 -8.10 5.06 -19.60
CA GLN A 3 -7.89 4.16 -18.75
C GLN A 3 -8.93 4.14 -17.81
N LEU A 4 -9.79 3.24 -17.76
CA LEU A 4 -10.83 3.09 -16.81
C LEU A 4 -10.29 2.67 -15.50
N LEU A 5 -9.28 1.83 -15.49
CA LEU A 5 -8.72 1.40 -14.25
C LEU A 5 -7.31 1.85 -14.20
N LYS A 6 -7.07 2.97 -13.58
CA LYS A 6 -5.75 3.48 -13.49
C LYS A 6 -5.14 2.99 -12.21
N GLN A 7 -3.92 2.52 -12.29
CA GLN A 7 -3.21 2.05 -11.13
C GLN A 7 -2.04 2.95 -10.83
N THR A 8 -1.64 2.99 -9.59
CA THR A 8 -0.52 3.81 -9.20
C THR A 8 0.42 2.99 -8.34
N ALA A 9 1.68 3.31 -8.38
CA ALA A 9 2.66 2.65 -7.56
C ALA A 9 2.77 3.40 -6.24
N ALA A 10 2.93 2.68 -5.17
CA ALA A 10 3.04 3.28 -3.86
C ALA A 10 4.02 2.50 -3.03
N GLU A 11 4.57 3.13 -2.03
CA GLU A 11 5.51 2.48 -1.16
C GLU A 11 5.00 2.55 0.25
N LEU A 12 5.01 1.43 0.96
CA LEU A 12 4.55 1.38 2.32
C LEU A 12 5.71 1.03 3.22
N THR A 13 5.78 1.70 4.35
CA THR A 13 6.75 1.36 5.37
C THR A 13 5.97 0.83 6.56
N VAL A 14 6.18 -0.42 6.90
CA VAL A 14 5.43 -1.05 7.97
C VAL A 14 6.37 -1.76 8.94
N ALA A 15 5.93 -1.90 10.16
CA ALA A 15 6.70 -2.65 11.14
C ALA A 15 6.52 -4.14 10.87
N TYR A 16 7.47 -4.94 11.33
CA TYR A 16 7.39 -6.38 11.06
C TYR A 16 6.13 -7.00 11.62
N HIS A 17 5.70 -6.58 12.80
CA HIS A 17 4.53 -7.18 13.41
C HIS A 17 3.23 -6.79 12.69
N LEU A 18 3.29 -5.78 11.84
CA LEU A 18 2.12 -5.38 11.08
C LEU A 18 2.14 -5.89 9.65
N LEU A 19 3.19 -6.60 9.29
CA LEU A 19 3.35 -7.02 7.91
C LEU A 19 2.21 -7.92 7.44
N GLU A 20 1.87 -8.91 8.22
CA GLU A 20 0.84 -9.84 7.81
C GLU A 20 -0.53 -9.19 7.64
N PRO A 21 -1.01 -8.43 8.63
CA PRO A 21 -2.30 -7.79 8.44
C PRO A 21 -2.29 -6.79 7.27
N VAL A 22 -1.17 -6.16 7.04
CA VAL A 22 -1.08 -5.22 5.93
C VAL A 22 -1.19 -5.96 4.61
N ARG A 23 -0.55 -7.10 4.49
CA ARG A 23 -0.64 -7.87 3.26
C ARG A 23 -2.09 -8.31 3.01
N ALA A 24 -2.78 -8.69 4.05
CA ALA A 24 -4.17 -9.10 3.90
C ALA A 24 -5.04 -7.93 3.44
N VAL A 25 -4.80 -6.77 3.99
CA VAL A 25 -5.55 -5.59 3.62
C VAL A 25 -5.28 -5.24 2.15
N LEU A 26 -4.03 -5.31 1.74
CA LEU A 26 -3.69 -5.02 0.36
C LEU A 26 -4.40 -5.98 -0.59
N ALA A 27 -4.43 -7.24 -0.24
CA ALA A 27 -5.10 -8.21 -1.08
C ALA A 27 -6.60 -7.93 -1.16
N GLN A 28 -7.19 -7.51 -0.07
CA GLN A 28 -8.61 -7.23 -0.06
C GLN A 28 -8.96 -6.04 -0.93
N HIS A 29 -8.05 -5.11 -1.04
CA HIS A 29 -8.32 -3.91 -1.81
C HIS A 29 -7.76 -3.97 -3.24
N GLY A 30 -7.36 -5.16 -3.66
CA GLY A 30 -6.87 -5.31 -5.02
C GLY A 30 -5.46 -4.82 -5.23
N GLY A 31 -4.72 -4.64 -4.15
CA GLY A 31 -3.34 -4.22 -4.26
C GLY A 31 -2.43 -5.37 -4.60
N LYS A 32 -1.33 -5.08 -5.26
CA LYS A 32 -0.40 -6.10 -5.61
C LYS A 32 0.96 -5.73 -5.12
N ILE A 33 1.61 -6.60 -4.41
CA ILE A 33 2.94 -6.33 -3.88
C ILE A 33 3.96 -6.72 -4.93
N GLU A 34 4.70 -5.75 -5.40
CA GLU A 34 5.68 -5.98 -6.45
C GLU A 34 7.09 -6.14 -5.90
N GLY A 35 7.34 -5.67 -4.72
CA GLY A 35 8.65 -5.81 -4.13
C GLY A 35 8.61 -5.67 -2.64
N GLU A 36 9.58 -6.25 -1.97
CA GLU A 36 9.68 -6.15 -0.53
C GLU A 36 11.13 -5.91 -0.18
N GLU A 37 11.33 -5.04 0.78
CA GLU A 37 12.68 -4.77 1.22
C GLU A 37 12.68 -4.83 2.72
N PHE A 38 13.50 -5.66 3.28
CA PHE A 38 13.54 -5.87 4.72
C PHE A 38 14.75 -5.20 5.32
N GLY A 39 14.53 -4.36 6.28
CA GLY A 39 15.58 -3.66 6.98
C GLY A 39 15.13 -3.44 8.39
N GLU A 40 15.35 -2.25 8.93
CA GLU A 40 14.81 -1.92 10.23
C GLU A 40 13.30 -1.98 10.19
N GLU A 41 12.74 -1.60 9.05
CA GLU A 41 11.32 -1.71 8.84
C GLU A 41 11.14 -2.35 7.49
N VAL A 42 9.94 -2.81 7.20
CA VAL A 42 9.67 -3.46 5.94
C VAL A 42 9.12 -2.43 4.97
N LYS A 43 9.72 -2.37 3.80
CA LYS A 43 9.22 -1.49 2.75
C LYS A 43 8.59 -2.33 1.67
N LEU A 44 7.37 -2.03 1.33
CA LEU A 44 6.64 -2.77 0.33
C LEU A 44 6.35 -1.88 -0.87
N ALA A 45 6.75 -2.34 -2.03
CA ALA A 45 6.41 -1.66 -3.25
C ALA A 45 5.14 -2.29 -3.76
N VAL A 46 4.08 -1.53 -3.83
CA VAL A 46 2.77 -2.08 -4.19
C VAL A 46 2.18 -1.29 -5.34
N ARG A 47 1.27 -1.94 -6.03
CA ARG A 47 0.54 -1.28 -7.09
C ARG A 47 -0.93 -1.49 -6.82
N LEU A 48 -1.69 -0.44 -6.84
CA LEU A 48 -3.11 -0.55 -6.54
C LEU A 48 -3.92 0.42 -7.37
N PRO A 49 -5.21 0.14 -7.54
CA PRO A 49 -6.06 1.03 -8.32
C PRO A 49 -6.25 2.35 -7.59
N VAL A 50 -6.22 3.42 -8.34
CA VAL A 50 -6.35 4.74 -7.76
C VAL A 50 -7.68 4.87 -7.03
N SER A 51 -8.71 4.23 -7.53
CA SER A 51 -10.02 4.35 -6.92
C SER A 51 -10.09 3.74 -5.53
N ARG A 52 -9.15 2.85 -5.20
CA ARG A 52 -9.15 2.24 -3.90
C ARG A 52 -8.13 2.83 -2.96
N LEU A 53 -7.38 3.77 -3.46
CA LEU A 53 -6.28 4.32 -2.70
C LEU A 53 -6.72 4.94 -1.40
N ARG A 54 -7.79 5.69 -1.45
CA ARG A 54 -8.28 6.37 -0.27
C ARG A 54 -8.76 5.40 0.80
N GLU A 55 -9.48 4.39 0.38
CA GLU A 55 -9.96 3.40 1.33
C GLU A 55 -8.82 2.64 1.94
N LEU A 56 -7.84 2.30 1.12
CA LEU A 56 -6.69 1.58 1.61
C LEU A 56 -5.93 2.40 2.64
N ASP A 57 -5.72 3.66 2.34
CA ASP A 57 -4.99 4.54 3.23
C ASP A 57 -5.69 4.62 4.58
N ARG A 58 -7.00 4.77 4.57
CA ARG A 58 -7.74 4.85 5.78
C ARG A 58 -7.66 3.57 6.58
N THR A 59 -7.79 2.43 5.91
CA THR A 59 -7.72 1.15 6.59
C THR A 59 -6.34 0.95 7.20
N LEU A 60 -5.31 1.34 6.49
CA LEU A 60 -3.96 1.20 7.02
C LEU A 60 -3.74 2.10 8.23
N MET A 61 -4.29 3.29 8.19
CA MET A 61 -4.17 4.17 9.32
C MET A 61 -4.88 3.61 10.52
N ASP A 62 -6.06 3.07 10.34
CA ASP A 62 -6.81 2.49 11.44
C ASP A 62 -6.07 1.28 11.99
N LEU A 63 -5.53 0.47 11.12
CA LEU A 63 -4.87 -0.74 11.53
C LEU A 63 -3.65 -0.46 12.39
N SER A 64 -2.92 0.57 12.06
CA SER A 64 -1.67 0.85 12.71
C SER A 64 -1.70 2.08 13.59
N SER A 65 -2.83 2.68 13.76
CA SER A 65 -2.98 3.91 14.51
C SER A 65 -2.08 5.00 13.97
N GLY A 66 -1.95 5.02 12.66
CA GLY A 66 -1.17 6.04 12.00
C GLY A 66 0.31 5.74 11.87
N ALA A 67 0.73 4.52 12.24
CA ALA A 67 2.14 4.19 12.16
C ALA A 67 2.61 3.84 10.77
N ILE A 68 1.70 3.36 9.91
CA ILE A 68 2.07 2.99 8.57
C ILE A 68 2.03 4.22 7.69
N ARG A 69 3.07 4.40 6.88
CA ARG A 69 3.11 5.52 5.99
C ARG A 69 2.99 5.07 4.57
N LEU A 70 2.14 5.73 3.82
CA LEU A 70 1.92 5.42 2.43
C LEU A 70 2.52 6.52 1.58
N ASN A 71 3.51 6.19 0.80
CA ASN A 71 4.13 7.15 -0.09
C ASN A 71 3.71 6.83 -1.51
N LEU A 72 3.14 7.80 -2.19
CA LEU A 72 2.70 7.62 -3.55
C LEU A 72 3.78 8.05 -4.50
N ASP A 73 4.00 7.19 -5.50
CA ASP A 73 4.97 7.52 -6.50
C ASP A 73 4.20 8.05 -7.67
N GLU A 74 3.98 9.35 -7.71
CA GLU A 74 3.20 9.91 -8.71
C GLU A 74 3.95 10.07 -9.95
N GLU A 75 3.45 9.63 -11.09
CA GLU A 75 4.09 9.81 -12.24
C GLU A 75 3.25 10.48 -13.14
N ASP A 76 3.54 11.43 -13.77
CA ASP A 76 2.66 12.16 -14.62
C ASP A 76 2.74 11.88 -15.96
#